data_dbd790ce0c3a3737075ab2ff719f3a0d
#
_entry.id   dbd790ce0c3a3737075ab2ff719f3a0d
#
_cell.length_a   1.000
_cell.length_b   1.000
_cell.length_c   1.000
_cell.angle_alpha   90.00
_cell.angle_beta   90.00
_cell.angle_gamma   90.00
#
_symmetry.space_group_name_H-M   'P 1'
#
loop_
_entity.id
_entity.type
_entity.pdbx_description
1 polymer ?
#
loop_
_entity_poly.entity_id
_entity_poly.type
_entity_poly.pdbx_seq_one_letter_code
_entity_poly.pdbx_strand_id
1 'polypeptide(L)'
;MAGNQIAIVSDIGCSGLFDTFFNTHALHGLHGRALTYAAGIKLAKPELNVVVTMGDGGQGIGGAHLLAACRRNLNMTLLVLNNFNFGMTGGQFSATTPADAQVGSGFLNRLERPLDICGVARSAGAVYVRRCSSYQKDLAEEIAKAVAFEGFAVLDIWGICPGRYTRANKLSPKDIAAALKQLPPETGEVPENRRQEYGVHYRKTAKNLKPVAPPATIEKQFEPPQPGRHEVLLLGNAGQRIITAGEILCLAGMTAGLYATQKNEYNITVLRGPSISEMLLSEERIDYTGIGIPDVVIALSQEGVERRTSLLARLDKKTLVLKAPGVNLPPSAAEEFYLDFKSRGIKPQDWALSALATLAKQNRIISNGMLRGALTTRFRGDILTAVLRLLNQITAQ
;
A
#
# COMPACT_ATOMS: atom_id res chain seq x y z
N MET A 1 17.94 -6.50 -30.34
CA MET A 1 17.31 -7.20 -29.19
C MET A 1 16.14 -8.02 -29.69
N ALA A 2 15.94 -9.23 -29.19
CA ALA A 2 14.75 -10.02 -29.50
C ALA A 2 13.52 -9.48 -28.75
N GLY A 3 12.32 -9.59 -29.34
CA GLY A 3 11.09 -9.04 -28.74
C GLY A 3 10.78 -9.61 -27.33
N ASN A 4 11.11 -10.87 -27.08
CA ASN A 4 10.95 -11.52 -25.77
C ASN A 4 11.94 -11.01 -24.69
N GLN A 5 12.90 -10.18 -25.05
CA GLN A 5 13.85 -9.52 -24.13
C GLN A 5 13.41 -8.08 -23.78
N ILE A 6 12.28 -7.64 -24.32
CA ILE A 6 11.77 -6.28 -24.15
C ILE A 6 10.41 -6.35 -23.46
N ALA A 7 10.17 -5.47 -22.49
CA ALA A 7 8.87 -5.21 -21.90
C ALA A 7 8.50 -3.75 -22.12
N ILE A 8 7.41 -3.49 -22.84
CA ILE A 8 6.85 -2.15 -23.01
C ILE A 8 5.78 -1.95 -21.95
N VAL A 9 5.92 -0.89 -21.17
CA VAL A 9 4.93 -0.48 -20.17
C VAL A 9 4.31 0.83 -20.61
N SER A 10 3.04 0.79 -20.99
CA SER A 10 2.34 1.94 -21.50
C SER A 10 1.42 2.59 -20.46
N ASP A 11 1.28 3.91 -20.57
CA ASP A 11 0.35 4.73 -19.79
C ASP A 11 -1.03 4.82 -20.48
N ILE A 12 -1.91 5.66 -19.97
CA ILE A 12 -3.21 5.94 -20.58
C ILE A 12 -3.12 7.12 -21.58
N GLY A 13 -4.01 7.15 -22.54
CA GLY A 13 -4.10 8.15 -23.61
C GLY A 13 -3.50 7.67 -24.93
N CYS A 14 -3.11 8.60 -25.81
CA CYS A 14 -2.53 8.24 -27.11
C CYS A 14 -1.25 7.43 -26.98
N SER A 15 -0.44 7.69 -25.98
CA SER A 15 0.76 6.91 -25.66
C SER A 15 0.45 5.49 -25.19
N GLY A 16 -0.75 5.26 -24.68
CA GLY A 16 -1.21 3.95 -24.22
C GLY A 16 -1.47 2.95 -25.35
N LEU A 17 -1.65 3.42 -26.58
CA LEU A 17 -1.80 2.56 -27.75
C LEU A 17 -0.45 2.07 -28.29
N PHE A 18 0.65 2.58 -27.76
CA PHE A 18 1.99 2.34 -28.31
C PHE A 18 2.41 0.87 -28.21
N ASP A 19 2.04 0.18 -27.16
CA ASP A 19 2.36 -1.23 -26.91
C ASP A 19 1.74 -2.18 -27.95
N THR A 20 0.62 -1.81 -28.58
CA THR A 20 -0.04 -2.63 -29.59
C THR A 20 0.72 -2.74 -30.91
N PHE A 21 1.74 -1.90 -31.13
CA PHE A 21 2.52 -1.88 -32.37
C PHE A 21 3.76 -2.79 -32.35
N PHE A 22 4.04 -3.45 -31.21
CA PHE A 22 5.27 -4.22 -31.03
C PHE A 22 4.98 -5.67 -30.66
N ASN A 23 5.77 -6.58 -31.19
CA ASN A 23 5.76 -7.98 -30.78
C ASN A 23 6.73 -8.21 -29.63
N THR A 24 6.36 -7.71 -28.43
CA THR A 24 7.13 -7.74 -27.20
C THR A 24 6.24 -8.11 -26.04
N HIS A 25 6.81 -8.25 -24.83
CA HIS A 25 5.96 -8.22 -23.64
C HIS A 25 5.37 -6.82 -23.49
N ALA A 26 4.09 -6.73 -23.13
CA ALA A 26 3.38 -5.47 -22.94
C ALA A 26 2.56 -5.47 -21.67
N LEU A 27 2.54 -4.32 -20.98
CA LEU A 27 1.68 -4.06 -19.83
C LEU A 27 1.08 -2.66 -19.99
N HIS A 28 -0.25 -2.60 -20.07
CA HIS A 28 -1.02 -1.36 -20.07
C HIS A 28 -1.59 -1.11 -18.68
N GLY A 29 -1.29 0.05 -18.08
CA GLY A 29 -1.61 0.32 -16.69
C GLY A 29 -2.47 1.55 -16.45
N LEU A 30 -2.58 1.96 -15.19
CA LEU A 30 -3.31 3.15 -14.78
C LEU A 30 -2.56 4.43 -15.15
N HIS A 31 -3.33 5.50 -15.45
CA HIS A 31 -2.81 6.80 -15.85
C HIS A 31 -1.84 7.39 -14.83
N GLY A 32 -0.66 7.81 -15.31
CA GLY A 32 0.42 8.32 -14.50
C GLY A 32 1.18 7.27 -13.68
N ARG A 33 0.89 5.96 -13.85
CA ARG A 33 1.48 4.89 -13.04
C ARG A 33 2.46 3.97 -13.78
N ALA A 34 2.65 4.14 -15.08
CA ALA A 34 3.50 3.27 -15.89
C ALA A 34 4.91 3.07 -15.32
N LEU A 35 5.54 4.12 -14.80
CA LEU A 35 6.87 4.04 -14.16
C LEU A 35 6.89 3.12 -12.93
N THR A 36 5.81 3.04 -12.16
CA THR A 36 5.76 2.17 -10.97
C THR A 36 5.63 0.70 -11.35
N TYR A 37 4.83 0.39 -12.36
CA TYR A 37 4.75 -0.97 -12.92
C TYR A 37 6.08 -1.40 -13.54
N ALA A 38 6.70 -0.51 -14.33
CA ALA A 38 8.01 -0.75 -14.94
C ALA A 38 9.09 -1.04 -13.89
N ALA A 39 9.10 -0.28 -12.80
CA ALA A 39 10.04 -0.50 -11.69
C ALA A 39 9.84 -1.89 -11.07
N GLY A 40 8.58 -2.31 -10.86
CA GLY A 40 8.26 -3.65 -10.37
C GLY A 40 8.74 -4.75 -11.31
N ILE A 41 8.48 -4.62 -12.62
CA ILE A 41 8.94 -5.57 -13.64
C ILE A 41 10.46 -5.64 -13.65
N LYS A 42 11.16 -4.50 -13.66
CA LYS A 42 12.63 -4.46 -13.71
C LYS A 42 13.28 -5.08 -12.47
N LEU A 43 12.70 -4.91 -11.30
CA LEU A 43 13.19 -5.54 -10.07
C LEU A 43 12.96 -7.05 -10.05
N ALA A 44 11.80 -7.51 -10.55
CA ALA A 44 11.45 -8.92 -10.62
C ALA A 44 12.16 -9.67 -11.75
N LYS A 45 12.42 -9.00 -12.88
CA LYS A 45 13.04 -9.53 -14.10
C LYS A 45 14.17 -8.61 -14.58
N PRO A 46 15.32 -8.61 -13.89
CA PRO A 46 16.43 -7.70 -14.18
C PRO A 46 17.00 -7.83 -15.59
N GLU A 47 16.83 -8.98 -16.22
CA GLU A 47 17.29 -9.28 -17.57
C GLU A 47 16.50 -8.59 -18.67
N LEU A 48 15.25 -8.15 -18.40
CA LEU A 48 14.43 -7.49 -19.41
C LEU A 48 14.87 -6.05 -19.64
N ASN A 49 14.82 -5.63 -20.90
CA ASN A 49 14.90 -4.22 -21.29
C ASN A 49 13.50 -3.61 -21.13
N VAL A 50 13.33 -2.80 -20.11
CA VAL A 50 12.03 -2.20 -19.80
C VAL A 50 11.95 -0.80 -20.42
N VAL A 51 11.00 -0.61 -21.32
CA VAL A 51 10.71 0.66 -21.98
C VAL A 51 9.33 1.14 -21.55
N VAL A 52 9.28 2.37 -21.04
CA VAL A 52 8.04 3.00 -20.59
C VAL A 52 7.62 4.05 -21.59
N THR A 53 6.36 4.03 -22.02
CA THR A 53 5.78 5.07 -22.89
C THR A 53 4.69 5.83 -22.14
N MET A 54 4.88 7.14 -21.99
CA MET A 54 3.93 8.03 -21.33
C MET A 54 3.73 9.30 -22.14
N GLY A 55 2.54 9.87 -22.11
CA GLY A 55 2.31 11.23 -22.60
C GLY A 55 2.69 12.29 -21.55
N ASP A 56 2.75 13.55 -21.98
CA ASP A 56 2.92 14.73 -21.12
C ASP A 56 1.82 14.82 -20.05
N GLY A 57 0.57 14.44 -20.36
CA GLY A 57 -0.50 14.33 -19.39
C GLY A 57 -0.20 13.29 -18.29
N GLY A 58 0.30 12.12 -18.68
CA GLY A 58 0.73 11.08 -17.74
C GLY A 58 1.87 11.53 -16.85
N GLN A 59 2.81 12.33 -17.38
CA GLN A 59 3.90 12.93 -16.60
C GLN A 59 3.37 13.95 -15.58
N GLY A 60 2.36 14.74 -15.92
CA GLY A 60 1.71 15.66 -14.98
C GLY A 60 1.03 14.92 -13.82
N ILE A 61 0.26 13.87 -14.12
CA ILE A 61 -0.41 13.04 -13.11
C ILE A 61 0.60 12.23 -12.26
N GLY A 62 1.62 11.70 -12.91
CA GLY A 62 2.62 10.81 -12.30
C GLY A 62 3.95 11.48 -11.93
N GLY A 63 4.00 12.80 -11.76
CA GLY A 63 5.25 13.54 -11.52
C GLY A 63 6.08 13.02 -10.35
N ALA A 64 5.46 12.63 -9.24
CA ALA A 64 6.15 12.01 -8.11
C ALA A 64 6.83 10.67 -8.47
N HIS A 65 6.29 9.93 -9.43
CA HIS A 65 6.88 8.67 -9.89
C HIS A 65 8.08 8.91 -10.79
N LEU A 66 8.08 10.00 -11.59
CA LEU A 66 9.26 10.44 -12.33
C LEU A 66 10.41 10.75 -11.36
N LEU A 67 10.16 11.56 -10.33
CA LEU A 67 11.16 11.88 -9.31
C LEU A 67 11.71 10.62 -8.62
N ALA A 68 10.84 9.68 -8.27
CA ALA A 68 11.23 8.43 -7.64
C ALA A 68 12.08 7.54 -8.58
N ALA A 69 11.72 7.45 -9.86
CA ALA A 69 12.48 6.69 -10.86
C ALA A 69 13.87 7.29 -11.11
N CYS A 70 13.94 8.62 -11.27
CA CYS A 70 15.21 9.33 -11.39
C CYS A 70 16.13 9.05 -10.20
N ARG A 71 15.63 9.20 -8.97
CA ARG A 71 16.40 8.96 -7.74
C ARG A 71 16.87 7.52 -7.60
N ARG A 72 16.08 6.53 -8.03
CA ARG A 72 16.45 5.10 -7.93
C ARG A 72 17.47 4.66 -8.98
N ASN A 73 17.48 5.27 -10.14
CA ASN A 73 18.36 4.86 -11.24
C ASN A 73 18.22 3.38 -11.60
N LEU A 74 16.99 2.88 -11.74
CA LEU A 74 16.76 1.55 -12.29
C LEU A 74 17.06 1.56 -13.79
N ASN A 75 17.66 0.48 -14.29
CA ASN A 75 17.97 0.33 -15.72
C ASN A 75 16.69 0.14 -16.53
N MET A 76 16.06 1.24 -16.92
CA MET A 76 14.86 1.31 -17.76
C MET A 76 14.80 2.65 -18.49
N THR A 77 14.07 2.69 -19.61
CA THR A 77 13.98 3.86 -20.47
C THR A 77 12.58 4.43 -20.46
N LEU A 78 12.43 5.72 -20.19
CA LEU A 78 11.19 6.46 -20.31
C LEU A 78 11.18 7.26 -21.62
N LEU A 79 10.21 6.99 -22.47
CA LEU A 79 9.88 7.76 -23.66
C LEU A 79 8.64 8.61 -23.37
N VAL A 80 8.81 9.93 -23.26
CA VAL A 80 7.70 10.86 -23.10
C VAL A 80 7.25 11.32 -24.47
N LEU A 81 6.05 10.92 -24.90
CA LEU A 81 5.42 11.35 -26.14
C LEU A 81 4.72 12.68 -25.89
N ASN A 82 5.48 13.77 -25.93
CA ASN A 82 5.04 15.10 -25.53
C ASN A 82 4.38 15.83 -26.69
N ASN A 83 3.08 16.00 -26.63
CA ASN A 83 2.27 16.70 -27.63
C ASN A 83 1.53 17.92 -27.07
N PHE A 84 1.89 18.36 -25.88
CA PHE A 84 1.45 19.56 -25.17
C PHE A 84 -0.05 19.62 -24.85
N ASN A 85 -0.75 18.46 -24.80
CA ASN A 85 -2.15 18.42 -24.41
C ASN A 85 -2.63 16.99 -24.08
N PHE A 86 -3.78 16.89 -23.39
CA PHE A 86 -4.57 15.66 -23.32
C PHE A 86 -5.33 15.46 -24.63
N GLY A 87 -4.70 14.89 -25.65
CA GLY A 87 -5.25 14.79 -26.99
C GLY A 87 -6.52 13.93 -27.08
N MET A 88 -6.53 12.75 -26.45
CA MET A 88 -7.61 11.77 -26.55
C MET A 88 -8.92 12.27 -25.93
N THR A 89 -8.88 13.03 -24.86
CA THR A 89 -10.06 13.49 -24.11
C THR A 89 -10.64 14.81 -24.59
N GLY A 90 -10.03 15.47 -25.59
CA GLY A 90 -10.61 16.66 -26.22
C GLY A 90 -9.68 17.87 -26.31
N GLY A 91 -8.40 17.73 -25.95
CA GLY A 91 -7.40 18.80 -26.10
C GLY A 91 -7.30 19.73 -24.90
N GLN A 92 -7.52 19.22 -23.70
CA GLN A 92 -7.28 19.96 -22.46
C GLN A 92 -5.78 20.22 -22.27
N PHE A 93 -5.44 21.22 -21.45
CA PHE A 93 -4.05 21.49 -21.12
C PHE A 93 -3.43 20.36 -20.30
N SER A 94 -2.16 20.10 -20.56
CA SER A 94 -1.30 19.18 -19.79
C SER A 94 -0.24 19.94 -19.01
N ALA A 95 0.55 19.25 -18.24
CA ALA A 95 1.64 19.86 -17.47
C ALA A 95 2.69 20.59 -18.34
N THR A 96 2.84 20.24 -19.62
CA THR A 96 3.83 20.85 -20.53
C THR A 96 3.24 21.87 -21.48
N THR A 97 1.92 22.14 -21.43
CA THR A 97 1.25 23.07 -22.34
C THR A 97 1.80 24.47 -22.16
N PRO A 98 2.32 25.14 -23.23
CA PRO A 98 2.76 26.53 -23.16
C PRO A 98 1.65 27.47 -22.71
N ALA A 99 2.00 28.54 -22.00
CA ALA A 99 1.03 29.48 -21.44
C ALA A 99 0.24 30.23 -22.53
N ASP A 100 0.83 30.46 -23.69
CA ASP A 100 0.23 31.15 -24.83
C ASP A 100 -0.59 30.20 -25.74
N ALA A 101 -0.54 28.88 -25.50
CA ALA A 101 -1.25 27.90 -26.29
C ALA A 101 -2.77 28.00 -26.14
N GLN A 102 -3.49 27.78 -27.25
CA GLN A 102 -4.94 27.66 -27.26
C GLN A 102 -5.35 26.19 -27.12
N VAL A 103 -6.01 25.86 -26.02
CA VAL A 103 -6.43 24.50 -25.64
C VAL A 103 -7.88 24.46 -25.20
N GLY A 104 -8.48 23.28 -25.16
CA GLY A 104 -9.89 23.07 -24.80
C GLY A 104 -10.25 23.47 -23.36
N SER A 105 -9.26 23.66 -22.50
CA SER A 105 -9.43 24.11 -21.10
C SER A 105 -9.54 25.63 -20.92
N GLY A 106 -9.64 26.39 -22.00
CA GLY A 106 -9.76 27.86 -21.96
C GLY A 106 -8.45 28.54 -21.53
N PHE A 107 -8.46 29.26 -20.41
CA PHE A 107 -7.31 30.05 -19.94
C PHE A 107 -6.45 29.35 -18.88
N LEU A 108 -6.79 28.15 -18.44
CA LEU A 108 -6.17 27.51 -17.27
C LEU A 108 -4.66 27.28 -17.43
N ASN A 109 -4.17 26.97 -18.64
CA ASN A 109 -2.74 26.85 -18.91
C ASN A 109 -1.94 28.15 -18.70
N ARG A 110 -2.61 29.30 -18.66
CA ARG A 110 -1.96 30.61 -18.41
C ARG A 110 -1.69 30.85 -16.91
N LEU A 111 -2.30 30.07 -16.04
CA LEU A 111 -2.17 30.18 -14.58
C LEU A 111 -1.01 29.34 -14.04
N GLU A 112 -0.48 28.44 -14.85
CA GLU A 112 0.57 27.51 -14.44
C GLU A 112 1.82 27.69 -15.31
N ARG A 113 2.98 27.43 -14.72
CA ARG A 113 4.24 27.36 -15.46
C ARG A 113 4.36 25.99 -16.13
N PRO A 114 4.62 25.92 -17.44
CA PRO A 114 4.86 24.65 -18.11
C PRO A 114 6.01 23.86 -17.48
N LEU A 115 5.80 22.55 -17.31
CA LEU A 115 6.80 21.64 -16.76
C LEU A 115 7.93 21.42 -17.79
N ASP A 116 9.16 21.68 -17.39
CA ASP A 116 10.35 21.21 -18.10
C ASP A 116 10.71 19.79 -17.60
N ILE A 117 10.27 18.77 -18.34
CA ILE A 117 10.48 17.36 -17.98
C ILE A 117 11.97 17.02 -17.87
N CYS A 118 12.78 17.52 -18.81
CA CYS A 118 14.21 17.26 -18.83
C CYS A 118 14.92 17.92 -17.64
N GLY A 119 14.62 19.19 -17.36
CA GLY A 119 15.18 19.92 -16.22
C GLY A 119 14.83 19.26 -14.89
N VAL A 120 13.56 18.81 -14.73
CA VAL A 120 13.11 18.08 -13.54
C VAL A 120 13.83 16.74 -13.43
N ALA A 121 13.90 15.95 -14.51
CA ALA A 121 14.56 14.66 -14.50
C ALA A 121 16.06 14.76 -14.14
N ARG A 122 16.77 15.74 -14.73
CA ARG A 122 18.19 16.04 -14.40
C ARG A 122 18.33 16.40 -12.91
N SER A 123 17.56 17.35 -12.44
CA SER A 123 17.60 17.81 -11.03
C SER A 123 17.23 16.70 -10.04
N ALA A 124 16.36 15.77 -10.43
CA ALA A 124 15.98 14.62 -9.63
C ALA A 124 17.01 13.47 -9.69
N GLY A 125 18.08 13.59 -10.48
CA GLY A 125 19.17 12.64 -10.54
C GLY A 125 19.07 11.59 -11.64
N ALA A 126 18.32 11.83 -12.73
CA ALA A 126 18.40 10.97 -13.92
C ALA A 126 19.82 10.99 -14.51
N VAL A 127 20.32 9.81 -14.88
CA VAL A 127 21.70 9.67 -15.38
C VAL A 127 21.81 9.81 -16.90
N TYR A 128 20.67 9.80 -17.60
CA TYR A 128 20.56 10.05 -19.02
C TYR A 128 19.29 10.86 -19.30
N VAL A 129 19.45 12.03 -19.89
CA VAL A 129 18.35 12.95 -20.24
C VAL A 129 18.53 13.47 -21.66
N ARG A 130 17.55 13.26 -22.51
CA ARG A 130 17.59 13.68 -23.91
C ARG A 130 16.29 14.38 -24.30
N ARG A 131 16.42 15.51 -24.97
CA ARG A 131 15.27 16.21 -25.60
C ARG A 131 15.33 16.02 -27.10
N CYS A 132 14.25 15.50 -27.68
CA CYS A 132 14.18 15.11 -29.09
C CYS A 132 12.95 15.73 -29.77
N SER A 133 12.99 15.75 -31.09
CA SER A 133 11.82 15.97 -31.94
C SER A 133 11.38 14.65 -32.57
N SER A 134 10.08 14.40 -32.64
CA SER A 134 9.52 13.26 -33.38
C SER A 134 9.81 13.34 -34.90
N TYR A 135 10.28 14.50 -35.37
CA TYR A 135 10.60 14.78 -36.78
C TYR A 135 12.11 14.73 -37.10
N GLN A 136 12.96 14.52 -36.11
CA GLN A 136 14.41 14.38 -36.36
C GLN A 136 14.74 13.03 -37.00
N LYS A 137 15.67 13.02 -37.92
CA LYS A 137 16.02 11.85 -38.74
C LYS A 137 16.68 10.72 -37.93
N ASP A 138 17.40 11.06 -36.91
CA ASP A 138 18.18 10.18 -36.03
C ASP A 138 17.44 9.74 -34.77
N LEU A 139 16.10 9.97 -34.68
CA LEU A 139 15.32 9.63 -33.49
C LEU A 139 15.42 8.14 -33.11
N ALA A 140 15.39 7.24 -34.09
CA ALA A 140 15.54 5.81 -33.84
C ALA A 140 16.90 5.46 -33.19
N GLU A 141 17.97 6.12 -33.63
CA GLU A 141 19.31 5.95 -33.06
C GLU A 141 19.39 6.49 -31.62
N GLU A 142 18.76 7.65 -31.36
CA GLU A 142 18.70 8.24 -30.03
C GLU A 142 17.91 7.36 -29.04
N ILE A 143 16.79 6.79 -29.48
CA ILE A 143 16.03 5.81 -28.67
C ILE A 143 16.88 4.56 -28.42
N ALA A 144 17.56 4.03 -29.44
CA ALA A 144 18.42 2.85 -29.30
C ALA A 144 19.57 3.09 -28.32
N LYS A 145 20.21 4.25 -28.34
CA LYS A 145 21.25 4.67 -27.39
C LYS A 145 20.69 4.68 -25.95
N ALA A 146 19.52 5.27 -25.74
CA ALA A 146 18.90 5.36 -24.44
C ALA A 146 18.50 3.98 -23.89
N VAL A 147 17.98 3.08 -24.73
CA VAL A 147 17.62 1.71 -24.34
C VAL A 147 18.86 0.87 -24.02
N ALA A 148 19.97 1.12 -24.70
CA ALA A 148 21.26 0.44 -24.45
C ALA A 148 22.02 1.02 -23.24
N PHE A 149 21.64 2.20 -22.75
CA PHE A 149 22.31 2.87 -21.64
C PHE A 149 22.01 2.16 -20.32
N GLU A 150 23.04 1.94 -19.50
CA GLU A 150 22.89 1.33 -18.18
C GLU A 150 22.49 2.37 -17.13
N GLY A 151 21.23 2.38 -16.74
CA GLY A 151 20.64 3.31 -15.79
C GLY A 151 19.27 3.81 -16.24
N PHE A 152 18.73 4.80 -15.54
CA PHE A 152 17.43 5.39 -15.87
C PHE A 152 17.61 6.49 -16.92
N ALA A 153 17.10 6.22 -18.13
CA ALA A 153 17.10 7.15 -19.25
C ALA A 153 15.72 7.80 -19.44
N VAL A 154 15.72 9.11 -19.69
CA VAL A 154 14.52 9.91 -19.97
C VAL A 154 14.68 10.61 -21.31
N LEU A 155 13.75 10.34 -22.24
CA LEU A 155 13.65 11.03 -23.52
C LEU A 155 12.34 11.82 -23.57
N ASP A 156 12.43 13.16 -23.65
CA ASP A 156 11.30 14.05 -23.91
C ASP A 156 11.19 14.27 -25.43
N ILE A 157 10.24 13.59 -26.07
CA ILE A 157 10.06 13.55 -27.52
C ILE A 157 8.91 14.47 -27.89
N TRP A 158 9.24 15.66 -28.38
CA TRP A 158 8.26 16.66 -28.79
C TRP A 158 7.63 16.31 -30.13
N GLY A 159 6.33 16.25 -30.14
CA GLY A 159 5.54 15.95 -31.31
C GLY A 159 4.34 16.88 -31.45
N ILE A 160 3.48 16.60 -32.43
CA ILE A 160 2.29 17.36 -32.74
C ILE A 160 1.07 16.49 -32.53
N CYS A 161 0.03 17.03 -31.89
CA CYS A 161 -1.30 16.45 -31.89
C CYS A 161 -2.12 17.02 -33.07
N PRO A 162 -2.24 16.33 -34.24
CA PRO A 162 -2.89 16.87 -35.40
C PRO A 162 -4.40 17.05 -35.21
N GLY A 163 -4.99 16.24 -34.33
CA GLY A 163 -6.44 16.24 -34.10
C GLY A 163 -6.94 17.39 -33.24
N ARG A 164 -6.14 17.88 -32.31
CA ARG A 164 -6.60 18.87 -31.31
C ARG A 164 -5.70 20.10 -31.23
N TYR A 165 -4.39 19.94 -31.00
CA TYR A 165 -3.47 21.04 -30.72
C TYR A 165 -3.14 21.86 -31.98
N THR A 166 -2.77 21.23 -33.09
CA THR A 166 -2.26 21.88 -34.29
C THR A 166 -3.27 22.81 -34.92
N ARG A 167 -4.57 22.45 -34.86
CA ARG A 167 -5.64 23.28 -35.47
C ARG A 167 -5.72 24.68 -34.89
N ALA A 168 -5.56 24.78 -33.56
CA ALA A 168 -5.64 26.07 -32.85
C ALA A 168 -4.29 26.80 -32.82
N ASN A 169 -3.17 26.06 -32.70
CA ASN A 169 -1.86 26.65 -32.44
C ASN A 169 -0.95 26.73 -33.68
N LYS A 170 -1.38 26.22 -34.84
CA LYS A 170 -0.64 26.26 -36.13
C LYS A 170 0.83 25.77 -36.01
N LEU A 171 1.08 24.81 -35.11
CA LEU A 171 2.41 24.30 -34.84
C LEU A 171 2.90 23.40 -35.98
N SER A 172 4.09 23.62 -36.47
CA SER A 172 4.75 22.83 -37.52
C SER A 172 6.00 22.13 -36.99
N PRO A 173 6.55 21.12 -37.71
CA PRO A 173 7.86 20.54 -37.37
C PRO A 173 9.00 21.54 -37.30
N LYS A 174 8.96 22.62 -38.11
CA LYS A 174 9.96 23.70 -38.09
C LYS A 174 9.86 24.54 -36.80
N ASP A 175 8.63 24.77 -36.31
CA ASP A 175 8.43 25.53 -35.08
C ASP A 175 8.92 24.74 -33.87
N ILE A 176 8.70 23.41 -33.84
CA ILE A 176 9.28 22.52 -32.82
C ILE A 176 10.80 22.60 -32.87
N ALA A 177 11.40 22.47 -34.04
CA ALA A 177 12.86 22.52 -34.17
C ALA A 177 13.43 23.90 -33.74
N ALA A 178 12.72 24.99 -34.03
CA ALA A 178 13.10 26.33 -33.58
C ALA A 178 13.00 26.48 -32.05
N ALA A 179 11.90 26.02 -31.44
CA ALA A 179 11.69 26.06 -30.00
C ALA A 179 12.75 25.22 -29.25
N LEU A 180 13.07 24.02 -29.74
CA LEU A 180 14.11 23.18 -29.15
C LEU A 180 15.50 23.83 -29.14
N LYS A 181 15.83 24.65 -30.14
CA LYS A 181 17.11 25.38 -30.20
C LYS A 181 17.23 26.48 -29.16
N GLN A 182 16.11 26.98 -28.64
CA GLN A 182 16.09 28.05 -27.63
C GLN A 182 16.20 27.50 -26.19
N LEU A 183 16.05 26.20 -26.03
CA LEU A 183 16.16 25.54 -24.73
C LEU A 183 17.59 25.06 -24.45
N PRO A 184 17.99 24.92 -23.17
CA PRO A 184 19.25 24.27 -22.82
C PRO A 184 19.35 22.89 -23.47
N PRO A 185 20.50 22.56 -24.09
CA PRO A 185 20.66 21.29 -24.77
C PRO A 185 20.69 20.14 -23.74
N GLU A 186 19.84 19.14 -23.98
CA GLU A 186 19.83 17.88 -23.24
C GLU A 186 20.26 16.78 -24.22
N THR A 187 21.49 16.31 -24.06
CA THR A 187 22.18 15.53 -25.12
C THR A 187 22.41 14.07 -24.76
N GLY A 188 21.95 13.60 -23.64
CA GLY A 188 22.09 12.22 -23.20
C GLY A 188 22.69 12.10 -21.80
N GLU A 189 23.89 11.55 -21.66
CA GLU A 189 24.49 11.30 -20.36
C GLU A 189 24.59 12.56 -19.48
N VAL A 190 24.31 12.38 -18.17
CA VAL A 190 24.42 13.38 -17.13
C VAL A 190 25.52 12.93 -16.16
N PRO A 191 26.80 13.28 -16.45
CA PRO A 191 27.94 12.74 -15.70
C PRO A 191 27.87 13.00 -14.20
N GLU A 192 27.38 14.16 -13.78
CA GLU A 192 27.24 14.54 -12.37
C GLU A 192 26.25 13.67 -11.58
N ASN A 193 25.33 13.00 -12.27
CA ASN A 193 24.33 12.10 -11.68
C ASN A 193 24.76 10.62 -11.74
N ARG A 194 25.91 10.32 -12.34
CA ARG A 194 26.34 8.95 -12.59
C ARG A 194 26.54 8.18 -11.27
N ARG A 195 25.89 7.05 -11.13
CA ARG A 195 25.98 6.16 -9.98
C ARG A 195 25.59 4.74 -10.36
N GLN A 196 25.88 3.80 -9.45
CA GLN A 196 25.53 2.39 -9.65
C GLN A 196 24.01 2.21 -9.84
N GLU A 197 23.62 1.34 -10.75
CA GLU A 197 22.21 0.96 -10.95
C GLU A 197 21.63 0.34 -9.66
N TYR A 198 20.40 0.74 -9.34
CA TYR A 198 19.77 0.41 -8.06
C TYR A 198 19.62 -1.09 -7.81
N GLY A 199 19.15 -1.84 -8.79
CA GLY A 199 18.92 -3.29 -8.64
C GLY A 199 20.20 -4.07 -8.44
N VAL A 200 21.29 -3.67 -9.13
CA VAL A 200 22.63 -4.25 -8.95
C VAL A 200 23.15 -3.95 -7.54
N HIS A 201 23.06 -2.68 -7.12
CA HIS A 201 23.50 -2.27 -5.78
C HIS A 201 22.70 -2.97 -4.68
N TYR A 202 21.38 -3.01 -4.81
CA TYR A 202 20.48 -3.70 -3.87
C TYR A 202 20.83 -5.18 -3.72
N ARG A 203 20.93 -5.92 -4.84
CA ARG A 203 21.26 -7.36 -4.79
C ARG A 203 22.62 -7.63 -4.18
N LYS A 204 23.63 -6.79 -4.48
CA LYS A 204 24.96 -6.89 -3.88
C LYS A 204 24.92 -6.68 -2.37
N THR A 205 24.19 -5.66 -1.90
CA THR A 205 24.05 -5.35 -0.48
C THR A 205 23.24 -6.43 0.24
N ALA A 206 22.13 -6.87 -0.36
CA ALA A 206 21.25 -7.89 0.22
C ALA A 206 21.93 -9.24 0.45
N LYS A 207 22.88 -9.63 -0.40
CA LYS A 207 23.68 -10.87 -0.22
C LYS A 207 24.50 -10.88 1.08
N ASN A 208 24.85 -9.71 1.60
CA ASN A 208 25.64 -9.56 2.83
C ASN A 208 24.76 -9.42 4.08
N LEU A 209 23.42 -9.34 3.92
CA LEU A 209 22.50 -9.32 5.06
C LEU A 209 22.38 -10.72 5.65
N LYS A 210 22.28 -10.78 6.98
CA LYS A 210 21.94 -12.04 7.64
C LYS A 210 20.57 -12.49 7.15
N PRO A 211 20.39 -13.81 6.89
CA PRO A 211 19.07 -14.34 6.55
C PRO A 211 18.05 -13.92 7.61
N VAL A 212 16.90 -13.45 7.15
CA VAL A 212 15.77 -13.22 8.04
C VAL A 212 15.35 -14.56 8.62
N ALA A 213 15.24 -14.66 9.94
CA ALA A 213 14.71 -15.86 10.57
C ALA A 213 13.33 -16.18 9.97
N PRO A 214 13.05 -17.45 9.63
CA PRO A 214 11.72 -17.82 9.16
C PRO A 214 10.67 -17.44 10.21
N PRO A 215 9.45 -17.11 9.79
CA PRO A 215 8.36 -16.86 10.74
C PRO A 215 8.25 -18.04 11.73
N ALA A 216 8.07 -17.71 13.01
CA ALA A 216 7.85 -18.74 14.02
C ALA A 216 6.58 -19.52 13.66
N THR A 217 6.69 -20.82 13.53
CA THR A 217 5.54 -21.72 13.34
C THR A 217 4.86 -21.94 14.69
N ILE A 218 3.54 -21.84 14.73
CA ILE A 218 2.75 -22.18 15.91
C ILE A 218 2.19 -23.58 15.65
N GLU A 219 2.69 -24.53 16.43
CA GLU A 219 2.22 -25.90 16.33
C GLU A 219 0.86 -26.08 17.01
N LYS A 220 0.01 -26.90 16.42
CA LYS A 220 -1.26 -27.31 17.04
C LYS A 220 -0.97 -28.15 18.26
N GLN A 221 -1.44 -27.71 19.43
CA GLN A 221 -1.26 -28.38 20.75
C GLN A 221 -2.59 -28.68 21.43
N PHE A 222 -3.67 -28.05 20.99
CA PHE A 222 -4.99 -28.15 21.62
C PHE A 222 -6.07 -28.40 20.58
N GLU A 223 -7.25 -28.84 21.04
CA GLU A 223 -8.46 -28.82 20.25
C GLU A 223 -9.33 -27.61 20.65
N PRO A 224 -10.00 -26.94 19.69
CA PRO A 224 -10.87 -25.83 20.00
C PRO A 224 -12.11 -26.33 20.79
N PRO A 225 -12.62 -25.58 21.77
CA PRO A 225 -13.81 -25.98 22.55
C PRO A 225 -15.06 -26.18 21.69
N GLN A 226 -15.19 -25.41 20.62
CA GLN A 226 -16.28 -25.49 19.66
C GLN A 226 -15.73 -25.40 18.24
N PRO A 227 -16.25 -26.23 17.31
CA PRO A 227 -15.85 -26.17 15.90
C PRO A 227 -16.44 -24.94 15.19
N GLY A 228 -15.93 -24.65 14.01
CA GLY A 228 -16.47 -23.66 13.09
C GLY A 228 -15.78 -22.32 13.11
N ARG A 229 -16.54 -21.28 12.75
CA ARG A 229 -16.10 -19.88 12.67
C ARG A 229 -16.61 -19.11 13.86
N HIS A 230 -15.74 -18.39 14.53
CA HIS A 230 -16.06 -17.56 15.71
C HIS A 230 -15.64 -16.12 15.49
N GLU A 231 -16.54 -15.21 15.81
CA GLU A 231 -16.38 -13.77 15.68
C GLU A 231 -16.34 -13.12 17.07
N VAL A 232 -15.24 -12.39 17.34
CA VAL A 232 -15.05 -11.75 18.65
C VAL A 232 -14.81 -10.26 18.46
N LEU A 233 -15.54 -9.46 19.24
CA LEU A 233 -15.42 -8.01 19.26
C LEU A 233 -14.90 -7.55 20.63
N LEU A 234 -13.74 -6.89 20.65
CA LEU A 234 -13.15 -6.33 21.87
C LEU A 234 -13.22 -4.79 21.82
N LEU A 235 -13.92 -4.21 22.80
CA LEU A 235 -14.20 -2.79 22.91
C LEU A 235 -13.56 -2.21 24.16
N GLY A 236 -12.64 -1.29 24.01
CA GLY A 236 -11.95 -0.63 25.11
C GLY A 236 -11.38 0.72 24.74
N ASN A 237 -10.51 1.24 25.60
CA ASN A 237 -9.78 2.49 25.39
C ASN A 237 -8.30 2.28 25.24
N ALA A 238 -7.63 3.25 24.69
CA ALA A 238 -6.19 3.33 24.64
C ALA A 238 -5.61 3.15 26.05
N GLY A 239 -4.54 2.36 26.17
CA GLY A 239 -3.94 1.99 27.47
C GLY A 239 -4.48 0.70 28.09
N GLN A 240 -5.64 0.18 27.65
CA GLN A 240 -6.20 -1.09 28.14
C GLN A 240 -5.65 -2.34 27.43
N ARG A 241 -4.62 -2.20 26.58
CA ARG A 241 -3.96 -3.29 25.84
C ARG A 241 -4.90 -4.10 24.94
N ILE A 242 -5.89 -3.46 24.36
CA ILE A 242 -6.92 -4.09 23.50
C ILE A 242 -6.31 -4.86 22.33
N ILE A 243 -5.38 -4.21 21.61
CA ILE A 243 -4.70 -4.81 20.45
C ILE A 243 -3.89 -6.04 20.88
N THR A 244 -3.17 -5.95 22.00
CA THR A 244 -2.40 -7.07 22.54
C THR A 244 -3.31 -8.24 22.95
N ALA A 245 -4.46 -7.96 23.57
CA ALA A 245 -5.41 -9.00 23.92
C ALA A 245 -6.00 -9.68 22.68
N GLY A 246 -6.31 -8.91 21.63
CA GLY A 246 -6.74 -9.48 20.32
C GLY A 246 -5.66 -10.36 19.71
N GLU A 247 -4.39 -9.95 19.74
CA GLU A 247 -3.23 -10.76 19.31
C GLU A 247 -3.16 -12.08 20.10
N ILE A 248 -3.29 -12.03 21.41
CA ILE A 248 -3.25 -13.22 22.27
C ILE A 248 -4.42 -14.16 21.97
N LEU A 249 -5.62 -13.63 21.71
CA LEU A 249 -6.76 -14.44 21.34
C LEU A 249 -6.53 -15.16 20.00
N CYS A 250 -5.98 -14.46 19.00
CA CYS A 250 -5.60 -15.05 17.72
C CYS A 250 -4.54 -16.15 17.91
N LEU A 251 -3.49 -15.88 18.69
CA LEU A 251 -2.47 -16.87 19.00
C LEU A 251 -3.06 -18.08 19.71
N ALA A 252 -4.01 -17.90 20.64
CA ALA A 252 -4.69 -19.00 21.30
C ALA A 252 -5.46 -19.87 20.28
N GLY A 253 -6.19 -19.28 19.35
CA GLY A 253 -6.82 -20.01 18.26
C GLY A 253 -5.82 -20.79 17.40
N MET A 254 -4.68 -20.17 17.05
CA MET A 254 -3.62 -20.80 16.26
C MET A 254 -2.99 -22.01 16.98
N THR A 255 -2.88 -22.00 18.32
CA THR A 255 -2.42 -23.18 19.08
C THR A 255 -3.40 -24.37 19.00
N ALA A 256 -4.64 -24.14 18.57
CA ALA A 256 -5.62 -25.17 18.26
C ALA A 256 -5.74 -25.47 16.76
N GLY A 257 -4.83 -24.93 15.94
CA GLY A 257 -4.81 -25.13 14.50
C GLY A 257 -5.84 -24.30 13.72
N LEU A 258 -6.47 -23.31 14.36
CA LEU A 258 -7.41 -22.42 13.68
C LEU A 258 -6.69 -21.34 12.86
N TYR A 259 -7.26 -20.97 11.73
CA TYR A 259 -6.93 -19.70 11.07
C TYR A 259 -7.41 -18.54 11.92
N ALA A 260 -6.66 -17.46 11.96
CA ALA A 260 -6.97 -16.30 12.77
C ALA A 260 -6.73 -15.01 11.98
N THR A 261 -7.63 -14.04 12.15
CA THR A 261 -7.42 -12.67 11.68
C THR A 261 -7.73 -11.68 12.78
N GLN A 262 -7.00 -10.57 12.78
CA GLN A 262 -7.22 -9.46 13.69
C GLN A 262 -7.27 -8.16 12.90
N LYS A 263 -8.35 -7.41 13.06
CA LYS A 263 -8.53 -6.08 12.50
C LYS A 263 -8.68 -5.08 13.63
N ASN A 264 -7.77 -4.12 13.69
CA ASN A 264 -7.73 -3.13 14.76
C ASN A 264 -8.23 -1.77 14.26
N GLU A 265 -9.01 -1.10 15.11
CA GLU A 265 -9.34 0.31 14.97
C GLU A 265 -8.76 1.05 16.19
N TYR A 266 -7.97 2.07 15.91
CA TYR A 266 -7.36 2.92 16.92
C TYR A 266 -7.34 4.37 16.44
N ASN A 267 -7.36 5.30 17.39
CA ASN A 267 -7.40 6.71 17.05
C ASN A 267 -6.06 7.22 16.51
N ILE A 268 -6.14 8.29 15.72
CA ILE A 268 -4.97 9.01 15.20
C ILE A 268 -4.13 9.59 16.34
N THR A 269 -4.77 9.98 17.46
CA THR A 269 -4.08 10.53 18.64
C THR A 269 -3.57 9.40 19.53
N VAL A 270 -2.26 9.37 19.78
CA VAL A 270 -1.59 8.35 20.58
C VAL A 270 -2.13 8.35 22.02
N LEU A 271 -2.45 7.18 22.55
CA LEU A 271 -2.90 6.91 23.93
C LEU A 271 -4.22 7.62 24.33
N ARG A 272 -5.08 8.00 23.38
CA ARG A 272 -6.38 8.61 23.69
C ARG A 272 -7.51 7.99 22.85
N GLY A 273 -8.70 7.88 23.45
CA GLY A 273 -9.94 7.47 22.81
C GLY A 273 -10.13 5.96 22.68
N PRO A 274 -11.20 5.51 22.00
CA PRO A 274 -11.54 4.10 21.89
C PRO A 274 -10.50 3.30 21.13
N SER A 275 -10.28 2.07 21.56
CA SER A 275 -9.48 1.06 20.88
C SER A 275 -10.35 -0.18 20.69
N ILE A 276 -10.45 -0.64 19.45
CA ILE A 276 -11.35 -1.74 19.06
C ILE A 276 -10.54 -2.79 18.33
N SER A 277 -10.81 -4.06 18.63
CA SER A 277 -10.25 -5.19 17.91
C SER A 277 -11.34 -6.16 17.51
N GLU A 278 -11.42 -6.47 16.23
CA GLU A 278 -12.29 -7.47 15.62
C GLU A 278 -11.46 -8.69 15.30
N MET A 279 -11.80 -9.85 15.84
CA MET A 279 -11.07 -11.09 15.63
C MET A 279 -11.97 -12.15 15.03
N LEU A 280 -11.39 -12.95 14.14
CA LEU A 280 -12.00 -14.15 13.58
C LEU A 280 -11.10 -15.34 13.87
N LEU A 281 -11.69 -16.42 14.34
CA LEU A 281 -11.07 -17.73 14.46
C LEU A 281 -11.87 -18.73 13.63
N SER A 282 -11.24 -19.56 12.82
CA SER A 282 -11.94 -20.50 11.93
C SER A 282 -11.13 -21.75 11.64
N GLU A 283 -11.78 -22.90 11.52
CA GLU A 283 -11.19 -24.12 11.00
C GLU A 283 -10.92 -24.01 9.49
N GLU A 284 -11.69 -23.19 8.78
CA GLU A 284 -11.51 -22.93 7.37
C GLU A 284 -10.72 -21.65 7.12
N ARG A 285 -10.10 -21.56 5.95
CA ARG A 285 -9.38 -20.36 5.52
C ARG A 285 -10.31 -19.13 5.53
N ILE A 286 -9.81 -18.03 6.09
CA ILE A 286 -10.55 -16.77 6.20
C ILE A 286 -10.26 -15.89 4.98
N ASP A 287 -11.21 -15.77 4.07
CA ASP A 287 -11.11 -14.91 2.89
C ASP A 287 -11.73 -13.52 3.10
N TYR A 288 -12.64 -13.39 4.07
CA TYR A 288 -13.28 -12.13 4.45
C TYR A 288 -13.09 -11.84 5.94
N THR A 289 -12.47 -10.72 6.27
CA THR A 289 -12.07 -10.34 7.63
C THR A 289 -13.08 -9.47 8.37
N GLY A 290 -14.23 -9.15 7.78
CA GLY A 290 -15.32 -8.44 8.45
C GLY A 290 -16.10 -9.34 9.40
N ILE A 291 -16.60 -8.78 10.50
CA ILE A 291 -17.48 -9.46 11.44
C ILE A 291 -18.95 -9.08 11.18
N GLY A 292 -19.85 -10.03 11.43
CA GLY A 292 -21.28 -9.83 11.37
C GLY A 292 -21.88 -9.58 12.75
N ILE A 293 -22.65 -10.53 13.29
CA ILE A 293 -23.09 -10.55 14.69
C ILE A 293 -22.07 -11.40 15.45
N PRO A 294 -21.25 -10.82 16.32
CA PRO A 294 -20.17 -11.56 16.99
C PRO A 294 -20.74 -12.59 18.00
N ASP A 295 -20.04 -13.71 18.13
CA ASP A 295 -20.32 -14.73 19.15
C ASP A 295 -19.96 -14.24 20.54
N VAL A 296 -18.91 -13.41 20.64
CA VAL A 296 -18.46 -12.81 21.89
C VAL A 296 -18.17 -11.32 21.72
N VAL A 297 -18.70 -10.52 22.65
CA VAL A 297 -18.34 -9.11 22.81
C VAL A 297 -17.66 -8.94 24.17
N ILE A 298 -16.50 -8.31 24.19
CA ILE A 298 -15.81 -7.91 25.42
C ILE A 298 -15.86 -6.38 25.51
N ALA A 299 -16.73 -5.84 26.35
CA ALA A 299 -17.02 -4.42 26.50
C ALA A 299 -16.35 -3.85 27.75
N LEU A 300 -15.21 -3.17 27.57
CA LEU A 300 -14.36 -2.66 28.66
C LEU A 300 -14.40 -1.14 28.82
N SER A 301 -14.99 -0.40 27.86
CA SER A 301 -15.14 1.04 27.97
C SER A 301 -16.44 1.53 27.32
N GLN A 302 -16.98 2.62 27.85
CA GLN A 302 -18.17 3.26 27.29
C GLN A 302 -17.90 3.84 25.90
N GLU A 303 -16.75 4.46 25.69
CA GLU A 303 -16.37 5.03 24.39
C GLU A 303 -16.27 3.96 23.29
N GLY A 304 -15.76 2.76 23.63
CA GLY A 304 -15.74 1.62 22.72
C GLY A 304 -17.13 1.15 22.32
N VAL A 305 -18.05 1.09 23.29
CA VAL A 305 -19.46 0.72 23.09
C VAL A 305 -20.17 1.73 22.18
N GLU A 306 -19.97 3.02 22.40
CA GLU A 306 -20.59 4.10 21.60
C GLU A 306 -20.20 4.00 20.12
N ARG A 307 -18.97 3.59 19.82
CA ARG A 307 -18.52 3.36 18.44
C ARG A 307 -19.22 2.21 17.71
N ARG A 308 -19.85 1.32 18.45
CA ARG A 308 -20.49 0.10 17.90
C ARG A 308 -21.96 -0.04 18.31
N THR A 309 -22.60 1.03 18.76
CA THR A 309 -23.98 1.03 19.25
C THR A 309 -24.96 0.33 18.30
N SER A 310 -24.90 0.62 17.00
CA SER A 310 -25.78 0.02 15.99
C SER A 310 -25.57 -1.49 15.82
N LEU A 311 -24.36 -2.00 15.99
CA LEU A 311 -24.06 -3.42 15.98
C LEU A 311 -24.55 -4.07 17.27
N LEU A 312 -24.26 -3.44 18.41
CA LEU A 312 -24.59 -3.96 19.74
C LEU A 312 -26.12 -4.06 19.97
N ALA A 313 -26.91 -3.15 19.39
CA ALA A 313 -28.37 -3.22 19.44
C ALA A 313 -28.97 -4.40 18.65
N ARG A 314 -28.18 -5.07 17.79
CA ARG A 314 -28.62 -6.21 16.98
C ARG A 314 -28.11 -7.55 17.51
N LEU A 315 -27.43 -7.58 18.65
CA LEU A 315 -26.91 -8.81 19.22
C LEU A 315 -28.09 -9.74 19.60
N ASP A 316 -27.93 -11.01 19.34
CA ASP A 316 -28.90 -12.03 19.63
C ASP A 316 -28.55 -12.86 20.87
N LYS A 317 -29.43 -13.78 21.25
CA LYS A 317 -29.23 -14.65 22.42
C LYS A 317 -28.06 -15.64 22.33
N LYS A 318 -27.41 -15.74 21.19
CA LYS A 318 -26.19 -16.57 21.01
C LYS A 318 -24.95 -15.82 21.40
N THR A 319 -25.00 -14.48 21.37
CA THR A 319 -23.86 -13.63 21.73
C THR A 319 -23.66 -13.61 23.23
N LEU A 320 -22.43 -13.88 23.67
CA LEU A 320 -21.99 -13.63 25.04
C LEU A 320 -21.33 -12.25 25.13
N VAL A 321 -21.81 -11.41 26.05
CA VAL A 321 -21.19 -10.12 26.34
C VAL A 321 -20.48 -10.15 27.68
N LEU A 322 -19.17 -10.06 27.69
CA LEU A 322 -18.37 -9.85 28.90
C LEU A 322 -18.25 -8.33 29.15
N LYS A 323 -18.88 -7.83 30.20
CA LYS A 323 -19.07 -6.41 30.45
C LYS A 323 -18.31 -5.93 31.68
N ALA A 324 -17.48 -4.89 31.53
CA ALA A 324 -16.80 -4.25 32.64
C ALA A 324 -17.74 -3.36 33.48
N PRO A 325 -17.43 -3.11 34.75
CA PRO A 325 -18.19 -2.20 35.60
C PRO A 325 -18.31 -0.79 35.00
N GLY A 326 -19.50 -0.22 35.03
CA GLY A 326 -19.78 1.14 34.56
C GLY A 326 -19.97 1.27 33.05
N VAL A 327 -19.94 0.19 32.29
CA VAL A 327 -20.26 0.18 30.87
C VAL A 327 -21.75 -0.07 30.67
N ASN A 328 -22.41 0.78 29.87
CA ASN A 328 -23.81 0.67 29.53
C ASN A 328 -23.97 0.22 28.09
N LEU A 329 -24.72 -0.85 27.86
CA LEU A 329 -24.96 -1.40 26.52
C LEU A 329 -26.36 -0.96 26.03
N PRO A 330 -26.56 -0.82 24.70
CA PRO A 330 -27.91 -0.69 24.17
C PRO A 330 -28.71 -1.97 24.44
N PRO A 331 -30.05 -1.88 24.57
CA PRO A 331 -30.89 -3.07 24.75
C PRO A 331 -30.66 -4.07 23.60
N SER A 332 -30.44 -5.33 23.95
CA SER A 332 -30.26 -6.44 22.99
C SER A 332 -30.74 -7.75 23.64
N ALA A 333 -30.72 -8.84 22.87
CA ALA A 333 -31.07 -10.18 23.37
C ALA A 333 -29.84 -10.98 23.87
N ALA A 334 -28.66 -10.37 23.89
CA ALA A 334 -27.40 -11.05 24.24
C ALA A 334 -27.36 -11.47 25.73
N GLU A 335 -26.61 -12.54 25.99
CA GLU A 335 -26.28 -12.98 27.35
C GLU A 335 -25.18 -12.08 27.96
N GLU A 336 -25.48 -11.34 29.04
CA GLU A 336 -24.52 -10.47 29.70
C GLU A 336 -23.86 -11.18 30.90
N PHE A 337 -22.52 -11.11 30.95
CA PHE A 337 -21.71 -11.55 32.07
C PHE A 337 -20.87 -10.38 32.62
N TYR A 338 -21.03 -10.10 33.91
CA TYR A 338 -20.31 -9.00 34.56
C TYR A 338 -18.92 -9.39 35.02
N LEU A 339 -17.95 -8.55 34.64
CA LEU A 339 -16.55 -8.70 34.99
C LEU A 339 -16.24 -7.93 36.27
N ASP A 340 -16.10 -8.64 37.38
CA ASP A 340 -15.80 -8.03 38.68
C ASP A 340 -14.29 -7.78 38.86
N PHE A 341 -13.76 -6.81 38.15
CA PHE A 341 -12.36 -6.46 38.21
C PHE A 341 -11.97 -5.70 39.50
N LYS A 342 -12.90 -4.89 40.05
CA LYS A 342 -12.61 -4.02 41.21
C LYS A 342 -12.41 -4.81 42.49
N SER A 343 -13.29 -5.76 42.77
CA SER A 343 -13.16 -6.61 43.97
C SER A 343 -11.87 -7.45 43.94
N ARG A 344 -11.36 -7.74 42.77
CA ARG A 344 -10.14 -8.52 42.54
C ARG A 344 -8.87 -7.66 42.48
N GLY A 345 -8.99 -6.33 42.60
CA GLY A 345 -7.83 -5.42 42.54
C GLY A 345 -7.16 -5.37 41.18
N ILE A 346 -7.86 -5.73 40.07
CA ILE A 346 -7.28 -5.77 38.71
C ILE A 346 -7.26 -4.37 38.14
N LYS A 347 -6.08 -3.91 37.72
CA LYS A 347 -5.90 -2.58 37.14
C LYS A 347 -6.51 -2.49 35.72
N PRO A 348 -7.00 -1.31 35.29
CA PRO A 348 -7.60 -1.12 33.96
C PRO A 348 -6.75 -1.61 32.77
N GLN A 349 -5.44 -1.44 32.86
CA GLN A 349 -4.49 -1.92 31.84
C GLN A 349 -4.49 -3.45 31.65
N ASP A 350 -4.97 -4.20 32.63
CA ASP A 350 -4.97 -5.66 32.64
C ASP A 350 -6.38 -6.24 32.38
N TRP A 351 -7.40 -5.37 32.24
CA TRP A 351 -8.80 -5.80 32.06
C TRP A 351 -9.00 -6.64 30.79
N ALA A 352 -8.38 -6.27 29.67
CA ALA A 352 -8.55 -7.02 28.42
C ALA A 352 -8.03 -8.46 28.55
N LEU A 353 -6.84 -8.64 29.13
CA LEU A 353 -6.28 -9.98 29.36
C LEU A 353 -7.10 -10.77 30.40
N SER A 354 -7.58 -10.10 31.45
CA SER A 354 -8.45 -10.73 32.46
C SER A 354 -9.79 -11.15 31.87
N ALA A 355 -10.35 -10.39 30.92
CA ALA A 355 -11.57 -10.78 30.20
C ALA A 355 -11.32 -12.01 29.31
N LEU A 356 -10.17 -12.11 28.64
CA LEU A 356 -9.77 -13.33 27.92
C LEU A 356 -9.63 -14.54 28.86
N ALA A 357 -9.10 -14.33 30.08
CA ALA A 357 -9.01 -15.39 31.07
C ALA A 357 -10.41 -15.87 31.52
N THR A 358 -11.37 -14.93 31.68
CA THR A 358 -12.76 -15.25 31.96
C THR A 358 -13.42 -16.02 30.80
N LEU A 359 -13.19 -15.59 29.57
CA LEU A 359 -13.66 -16.29 28.38
C LEU A 359 -13.11 -17.71 28.29
N ALA A 360 -11.82 -17.88 28.53
CA ALA A 360 -11.14 -19.18 28.53
C ALA A 360 -11.68 -20.12 29.64
N LYS A 361 -12.02 -19.56 30.82
CA LYS A 361 -12.65 -20.31 31.91
C LYS A 361 -14.05 -20.82 31.52
N GLN A 362 -14.81 -20.05 30.75
CA GLN A 362 -16.11 -20.49 30.23
C GLN A 362 -16.00 -21.54 29.12
N ASN A 363 -14.82 -21.76 28.58
CA ASN A 363 -14.51 -22.77 27.57
C ASN A 363 -15.45 -22.71 26.34
N ARG A 364 -15.76 -21.51 25.86
CA ARG A 364 -16.66 -21.33 24.70
C ARG A 364 -15.93 -21.31 23.39
N ILE A 365 -14.96 -20.40 23.21
CA ILE A 365 -14.18 -20.22 21.97
C ILE A 365 -12.74 -20.67 22.16
N ILE A 366 -12.18 -20.35 23.32
CA ILE A 366 -10.81 -20.75 23.70
C ILE A 366 -10.84 -21.45 25.06
N SER A 367 -9.92 -22.39 25.26
CA SER A 367 -9.68 -23.02 26.55
C SER A 367 -8.56 -22.35 27.33
N ASN A 368 -8.46 -22.66 28.63
CA ASN A 368 -7.35 -22.23 29.48
C ASN A 368 -5.99 -22.72 28.94
N GLY A 369 -5.94 -23.93 28.38
CA GLY A 369 -4.72 -24.47 27.73
C GLY A 369 -4.29 -23.62 26.55
N MET A 370 -5.22 -23.29 25.62
CA MET A 370 -4.97 -22.45 24.46
C MET A 370 -4.46 -21.05 24.89
N LEU A 371 -5.13 -20.43 25.87
CA LEU A 371 -4.72 -19.11 26.35
C LEU A 371 -3.32 -19.16 26.97
N ARG A 372 -3.02 -20.15 27.78
CA ARG A 372 -1.69 -20.35 28.38
C ARG A 372 -0.62 -20.58 27.30
N GLY A 373 -0.90 -21.41 26.30
CA GLY A 373 -0.04 -21.61 25.13
C GLY A 373 0.28 -20.32 24.39
N ALA A 374 -0.74 -19.50 24.13
CA ALA A 374 -0.57 -18.18 23.51
C ALA A 374 0.31 -17.25 24.33
N LEU A 375 0.09 -17.17 25.66
CA LEU A 375 0.88 -16.35 26.56
C LEU A 375 2.36 -16.76 26.59
N THR A 376 2.64 -18.07 26.62
CA THR A 376 4.03 -18.59 26.57
C THR A 376 4.67 -18.38 25.20
N THR A 377 3.90 -18.38 24.13
CA THR A 377 4.39 -18.04 22.79
C THR A 377 4.76 -16.56 22.69
N ARG A 378 3.94 -15.67 23.24
CA ARG A 378 4.07 -14.22 23.10
C ARG A 378 5.06 -13.56 24.06
N PHE A 379 5.11 -14.02 25.32
CA PHE A 379 5.87 -13.37 26.39
C PHE A 379 7.03 -14.24 26.89
N ARG A 380 8.02 -13.61 27.51
CA ARG A 380 9.20 -14.24 28.13
C ARG A 380 9.50 -13.58 29.49
N GLY A 381 10.27 -14.27 30.32
CA GLY A 381 10.80 -13.74 31.57
C GLY A 381 9.73 -13.22 32.55
N ASP A 382 9.98 -12.08 33.16
CA ASP A 382 9.11 -11.48 34.18
C ASP A 382 7.71 -11.12 33.67
N ILE A 383 7.61 -10.74 32.39
CA ILE A 383 6.32 -10.42 31.78
C ILE A 383 5.46 -11.69 31.70
N LEU A 384 6.03 -12.81 31.25
CA LEU A 384 5.33 -14.10 31.23
C LEU A 384 4.87 -14.50 32.62
N THR A 385 5.73 -14.40 33.62
CA THR A 385 5.40 -14.71 35.01
C THR A 385 4.24 -13.87 35.52
N ALA A 386 4.24 -12.57 35.22
CA ALA A 386 3.19 -11.65 35.66
C ALA A 386 1.83 -11.97 35.00
N VAL A 387 1.81 -12.23 33.67
CA VAL A 387 0.55 -12.54 32.96
C VAL A 387 0.00 -13.90 33.32
N LEU A 388 0.85 -14.91 33.59
CA LEU A 388 0.41 -16.22 34.08
C LEU A 388 -0.15 -16.14 35.50
N ARG A 389 0.40 -15.29 36.37
CA ARG A 389 -0.16 -15.03 37.70
C ARG A 389 -1.55 -14.42 37.60
N LEU A 390 -1.74 -13.42 36.69
CA LEU A 390 -3.04 -12.81 36.44
C LEU A 390 -4.05 -13.84 35.93
N LEU A 391 -3.67 -14.71 34.97
CA LEU A 391 -4.50 -15.81 34.49
C LEU A 391 -4.96 -16.72 35.65
N ASN A 392 -4.01 -17.17 36.48
CA ASN A 392 -4.30 -18.06 37.63
C ASN A 392 -5.27 -17.40 38.60
N GLN A 393 -5.14 -16.09 38.89
CA GLN A 393 -6.05 -15.34 39.77
C GLN A 393 -7.49 -15.35 39.29
N ILE A 394 -7.74 -15.42 37.97
CA ILE A 394 -9.07 -15.46 37.36
C ILE A 394 -9.61 -16.89 37.27
N THR A 395 -8.75 -17.87 36.98
CA THR A 395 -9.18 -19.24 36.67
C THR A 395 -9.27 -20.17 37.91
N ALA A 396 -8.57 -19.83 38.99
CA ALA A 396 -8.51 -20.65 40.20
C ALA A 396 -9.78 -20.62 41.07
N GLN A 397 -10.79 -19.85 40.70
CA GLN A 397 -12.13 -19.79 41.35
C GLN A 397 -13.21 -20.30 40.32
#